data_8750a2dedd0aa7caccb1af201f22faf3
#
_entry.id   8750a2dedd0aa7caccb1af201f22faf3
#
_cell.length_a   1.000
_cell.length_b   1.000
_cell.length_c   1.000
_cell.angle_alpha   90.00
_cell.angle_beta   90.00
_cell.angle_gamma   90.00
#
_symmetry.space_group_name_H-M   'P 1'
#
loop_
_entity.id
_entity.type
_entity.pdbx_description
1 polymer ?
#
loop_
_entity_poly.entity_id
_entity_poly.type
_entity_poly.pdbx_seq_one_letter_code
_entity_poly.pdbx_strand_id
1 'polypeptide(L)'
;HLHEAHQQLDMLFKCSQALNTGQIDSHCFRHILQIVHDYTQMSYLELRTSDDWRVCEGTASNDIPLQNLPVLMQDTLYGELRWQSEADSVPLPLMRSVATMLGRGLYFNQAQKHYQQLLLMEERATIARELHDSLAQVLSYLRIQLALLRRAVPEENSPAQTIIADFSRELNNAWQQLRELLTTFRLTLNHANLPAALQE
;
A
#
# COMPACT_ATOMS: atom_id res chain seq x y z
N HIS A 1 6.04 41.74 -15.03
CA HIS A 1 6.63 40.51 -15.63
C HIS A 1 7.72 39.86 -14.77
N LEU A 2 8.77 40.61 -14.31
CA LEU A 2 9.86 40.01 -13.51
C LEU A 2 9.41 39.60 -12.10
N HIS A 3 8.57 40.41 -11.48
CA HIS A 3 8.00 40.15 -10.16
C HIS A 3 7.03 38.95 -10.16
N GLU A 4 6.18 38.86 -11.15
CA GLU A 4 5.27 37.72 -11.36
C GLU A 4 6.02 36.41 -11.59
N ALA A 5 7.07 36.44 -12.44
CA ALA A 5 7.91 35.27 -12.68
C ALA A 5 8.62 34.79 -11.40
N HIS A 6 9.06 35.73 -10.55
CA HIS A 6 9.68 35.39 -9.28
C HIS A 6 8.68 34.76 -8.29
N GLN A 7 7.49 35.31 -8.19
CA GLN A 7 6.43 34.75 -7.34
C GLN A 7 5.98 33.36 -7.80
N GLN A 8 5.91 33.15 -9.14
CA GLN A 8 5.59 31.85 -9.71
C GLN A 8 6.66 30.80 -9.36
N LEU A 9 7.95 31.17 -9.46
CA LEU A 9 9.04 30.29 -9.07
C LEU A 9 9.03 29.97 -7.58
N ASP A 10 8.75 30.96 -6.72
CA ASP A 10 8.65 30.76 -5.29
C ASP A 10 7.50 29.79 -4.93
N MET A 11 6.36 29.94 -5.58
CA MET A 11 5.22 29.03 -5.41
C MET A 11 5.58 27.59 -5.83
N LEU A 12 6.18 27.40 -7.01
CA LEU A 12 6.60 26.09 -7.49
C LEU A 12 7.68 25.47 -6.60
N PHE A 13 8.59 26.28 -6.06
CA PHE A 13 9.58 25.85 -5.10
C PHE A 13 8.96 25.36 -3.79
N LYS A 14 7.99 26.08 -3.23
CA LYS A 14 7.25 25.66 -2.03
C LYS A 14 6.48 24.36 -2.26
N CYS A 15 5.83 24.19 -3.42
CA CYS A 15 5.20 22.93 -3.80
C CYS A 15 6.21 21.78 -3.88
N SER A 16 7.37 22.02 -4.49
CA SER A 16 8.44 21.03 -4.58
C SER A 16 8.99 20.64 -3.20
N GLN A 17 9.17 21.62 -2.30
CA GLN A 17 9.58 21.34 -0.93
C GLN A 17 8.56 20.48 -0.19
N ALA A 18 7.26 20.72 -0.37
CA ALA A 18 6.21 19.91 0.23
C ALA A 18 6.29 18.43 -0.19
N LEU A 19 6.68 18.14 -1.43
CA LEU A 19 6.92 16.78 -1.92
C LEU A 19 8.19 16.13 -1.36
N ASN A 20 9.15 16.91 -0.87
CA ASN A 20 10.43 16.41 -0.36
C ASN A 20 10.44 16.16 1.16
N THR A 21 9.38 16.50 1.89
CA THR A 21 9.31 16.38 3.36
C THR A 21 9.01 14.99 3.89
N GLY A 22 9.34 13.94 3.17
CA GLY A 22 9.43 12.55 3.67
C GLY A 22 8.20 11.71 3.37
N GLN A 23 7.02 12.03 3.83
CA GLN A 23 5.83 11.22 3.59
C GLN A 23 4.90 11.92 2.61
N ILE A 24 4.76 11.34 1.41
CA ILE A 24 3.86 11.84 0.36
C ILE A 24 2.49 11.19 0.55
N ASP A 25 1.62 11.87 1.29
CA ASP A 25 0.25 11.44 1.60
C ASP A 25 -0.80 12.46 1.12
N SER A 26 -2.06 12.21 1.42
CA SER A 26 -3.17 13.13 1.09
C SER A 26 -3.02 14.53 1.71
N HIS A 27 -2.38 14.64 2.88
CA HIS A 27 -2.11 15.93 3.53
C HIS A 27 -1.08 16.74 2.75
N CYS A 28 -0.05 16.07 2.22
CA CYS A 28 0.96 16.68 1.35
C CYS A 28 0.29 17.28 0.09
N PHE A 29 -0.57 16.51 -0.58
CA PHE A 29 -1.28 16.98 -1.77
C PHE A 29 -2.25 18.12 -1.47
N ARG A 30 -2.96 18.05 -0.35
CA ARG A 30 -3.83 19.16 0.10
C ARG A 30 -3.03 20.43 0.33
N HIS A 31 -1.89 20.33 0.99
CA HIS A 31 -1.01 21.48 1.21
C HIS A 31 -0.51 22.09 -0.10
N ILE A 32 -0.14 21.27 -1.07
CA ILE A 32 0.25 21.73 -2.41
C ILE A 32 -0.90 22.45 -3.10
N LEU A 33 -2.12 21.89 -3.08
CA LEU A 33 -3.29 22.54 -3.66
C LEU A 33 -3.59 23.88 -2.98
N GLN A 34 -3.45 23.96 -1.66
CA GLN A 34 -3.61 25.19 -0.91
C GLN A 34 -2.60 26.26 -1.35
N ILE A 35 -1.32 25.91 -1.49
CA ILE A 35 -0.28 26.83 -1.98
C ILE A 35 -0.64 27.38 -3.38
N VAL A 36 -1.06 26.48 -4.29
CA VAL A 36 -1.44 26.86 -5.65
C VAL A 36 -2.70 27.72 -5.67
N HIS A 37 -3.70 27.34 -4.90
CA HIS A 37 -4.97 28.09 -4.76
C HIS A 37 -4.73 29.50 -4.22
N ASP A 38 -3.94 29.63 -3.15
CA ASP A 38 -3.61 30.94 -2.54
C ASP A 38 -2.82 31.84 -3.50
N TYR A 39 -1.93 31.26 -4.31
CA TYR A 39 -1.17 31.99 -5.30
C TYR A 39 -2.03 32.47 -6.49
N THR A 40 -2.86 31.58 -7.03
CA THR A 40 -3.62 31.82 -8.26
C THR A 40 -4.95 32.53 -8.01
N GLN A 41 -5.43 32.57 -6.76
CA GLN A 41 -6.73 33.14 -6.36
C GLN A 41 -7.91 32.58 -7.18
N MET A 42 -7.79 31.31 -7.63
CA MET A 42 -8.88 30.63 -8.35
C MET A 42 -10.03 30.29 -7.39
N SER A 43 -11.26 30.17 -7.92
CA SER A 43 -12.44 29.88 -7.10
C SER A 43 -12.48 28.43 -6.62
N TYR A 44 -11.91 27.50 -7.40
CA TYR A 44 -11.91 26.06 -7.12
C TYR A 44 -10.69 25.38 -7.72
N LEU A 45 -10.10 24.45 -6.96
CA LEU A 45 -9.00 23.58 -7.40
C LEU A 45 -9.19 22.19 -6.83
N GLU A 46 -9.13 21.16 -7.65
CA GLU A 46 -9.30 19.76 -7.29
C GLU A 46 -8.22 18.90 -7.94
N LEU A 47 -7.63 18.01 -7.16
CA LEU A 47 -6.88 16.87 -7.64
C LEU A 47 -7.73 15.61 -7.42
N ARG A 48 -8.08 14.94 -8.50
CA ARG A 48 -8.75 13.64 -8.48
C ARG A 48 -7.78 12.57 -8.96
N THR A 49 -7.60 11.52 -8.17
CA THR A 49 -6.64 10.46 -8.49
C THR A 49 -7.33 9.26 -9.12
N SER A 50 -6.54 8.42 -9.80
CA SER A 50 -7.01 7.16 -10.38
C SER A 50 -7.47 6.15 -9.31
N ASP A 51 -7.03 6.30 -8.06
CA ASP A 51 -7.41 5.47 -6.90
C ASP A 51 -8.69 5.97 -6.19
N ASP A 52 -9.51 6.78 -6.86
CA ASP A 52 -10.79 7.33 -6.39
C ASP A 52 -10.74 8.26 -5.17
N TRP A 53 -9.59 8.67 -4.68
CA TRP A 53 -9.53 9.72 -3.68
C TRP A 53 -9.33 11.10 -4.32
N ARG A 54 -9.79 12.11 -3.63
CA ARG A 54 -9.70 13.50 -4.10
C ARG A 54 -9.34 14.46 -2.97
N VAL A 55 -8.66 15.52 -3.33
CA VAL A 55 -8.43 16.69 -2.49
C VAL A 55 -8.87 17.93 -3.26
N CYS A 56 -9.51 18.88 -2.59
CA CYS A 56 -10.00 20.10 -3.20
C CYS A 56 -9.80 21.28 -2.25
N GLU A 57 -9.65 22.47 -2.85
CA GLU A 57 -9.61 23.77 -2.20
C GLU A 57 -10.58 24.71 -2.91
N GLY A 58 -11.23 25.60 -2.15
CA GLY A 58 -12.23 26.51 -2.66
C GLY A 58 -13.61 25.89 -2.85
N THR A 59 -14.49 26.61 -3.54
CA THR A 59 -15.88 26.20 -3.78
C THR A 59 -16.19 26.21 -5.26
N ALA A 60 -16.68 25.07 -5.78
CA ALA A 60 -17.10 24.98 -7.16
C ALA A 60 -18.39 25.80 -7.41
N SER A 61 -18.44 26.50 -8.55
CA SER A 61 -19.59 27.25 -9.03
C SER A 61 -20.12 26.62 -10.32
N ASN A 62 -21.44 26.65 -10.50
CA ASN A 62 -22.06 26.20 -11.75
C ASN A 62 -21.89 27.19 -12.90
N ASP A 63 -21.56 28.43 -12.59
CA ASP A 63 -21.50 29.54 -13.55
C ASP A 63 -20.11 29.65 -14.22
N ILE A 64 -19.11 29.02 -13.67
CA ILE A 64 -17.72 29.06 -14.16
C ILE A 64 -17.37 27.71 -14.81
N PRO A 65 -16.88 27.71 -16.05
CA PRO A 65 -16.49 26.44 -16.71
C PRO A 65 -15.34 25.76 -15.97
N LEU A 66 -15.48 24.45 -15.81
CA LEU A 66 -14.46 23.61 -15.24
C LEU A 66 -13.39 23.28 -16.28
N GLN A 67 -12.15 23.68 -16.01
CA GLN A 67 -10.99 23.31 -16.80
C GLN A 67 -10.33 22.08 -16.19
N ASN A 68 -9.65 21.27 -17.01
CA ASN A 68 -8.96 20.09 -16.57
C ASN A 68 -7.65 19.85 -17.30
N LEU A 69 -6.73 19.17 -16.63
CA LEU A 69 -5.49 18.63 -17.19
C LEU A 69 -5.24 17.22 -16.65
N PRO A 70 -4.78 16.30 -17.50
CA PRO A 70 -4.33 14.99 -17.02
C PRO A 70 -3.06 15.15 -16.19
N VAL A 71 -2.96 14.37 -15.12
CA VAL A 71 -1.78 14.27 -14.28
C VAL A 71 -1.03 13.01 -14.65
N LEU A 72 0.06 13.18 -15.39
CA LEU A 72 0.83 12.10 -16.01
C LEU A 72 2.23 12.01 -15.41
N MET A 73 2.75 10.80 -15.37
CA MET A 73 4.17 10.52 -15.15
C MET A 73 4.60 9.41 -16.10
N GLN A 74 5.59 9.66 -16.98
CA GLN A 74 6.06 8.71 -17.99
C GLN A 74 4.92 8.08 -18.80
N ASP A 75 4.02 8.91 -19.34
CA ASP A 75 2.83 8.54 -20.12
C ASP A 75 1.76 7.73 -19.36
N THR A 76 1.94 7.49 -18.08
CA THR A 76 0.94 6.83 -17.23
C THR A 76 0.06 7.87 -16.55
N LEU A 77 -1.26 7.67 -16.61
CA LEU A 77 -2.25 8.54 -15.98
C LEU A 77 -2.40 8.20 -14.49
N TYR A 78 -2.11 9.18 -13.64
CA TYR A 78 -2.26 9.07 -12.18
C TYR A 78 -3.46 9.81 -11.62
N GLY A 79 -4.05 10.70 -12.41
CA GLY A 79 -5.20 11.48 -12.00
C GLY A 79 -5.50 12.63 -12.93
N GLU A 80 -6.33 13.55 -12.45
CA GLU A 80 -6.79 14.73 -13.18
C GLU A 80 -6.74 15.93 -12.25
N LEU A 81 -6.16 17.04 -12.73
CA LEU A 81 -6.19 18.35 -12.08
C LEU A 81 -7.32 19.16 -12.69
N ARG A 82 -8.26 19.63 -11.87
CA ARG A 82 -9.46 20.36 -12.28
C ARG A 82 -9.54 21.68 -11.55
N TRP A 83 -9.92 22.74 -12.24
CA TRP A 83 -10.04 24.07 -11.61
C TRP A 83 -11.09 24.95 -12.28
N GLN A 84 -11.51 25.96 -11.54
CA GLN A 84 -12.35 27.04 -12.01
C GLN A 84 -11.68 28.38 -11.67
N SER A 85 -11.54 29.23 -12.66
CA SER A 85 -11.05 30.60 -12.46
C SER A 85 -11.89 31.58 -13.29
N GLU A 86 -12.05 32.79 -12.79
CA GLU A 86 -12.63 33.85 -13.58
C GLU A 86 -11.65 34.23 -14.71
N ALA A 87 -12.19 34.29 -15.93
CA ALA A 87 -11.58 34.66 -17.20
C ALA A 87 -10.04 34.75 -17.24
N ASP A 88 -9.41 33.77 -17.89
CA ASP A 88 -7.97 33.75 -18.32
C ASP A 88 -6.93 34.20 -17.27
N SER A 89 -7.30 34.26 -16.01
CA SER A 89 -6.44 34.75 -14.93
C SER A 89 -5.30 33.78 -14.56
N VAL A 90 -5.42 32.51 -14.94
CA VAL A 90 -4.45 31.48 -14.61
C VAL A 90 -3.73 30.98 -15.87
N PRO A 91 -2.40 31.18 -15.97
CA PRO A 91 -1.64 30.71 -17.14
C PRO A 91 -1.64 29.19 -17.26
N LEU A 92 -2.05 28.66 -18.42
CA LEU A 92 -2.03 27.22 -18.70
C LEU A 92 -0.65 26.59 -18.52
N PRO A 93 0.49 27.23 -18.90
CA PRO A 93 1.83 26.69 -18.63
C PRO A 93 2.11 26.48 -17.14
N LEU A 94 1.60 27.35 -16.26
CA LEU A 94 1.70 27.17 -14.82
C LEU A 94 0.98 25.92 -14.36
N MET A 95 -0.27 25.74 -14.81
CA MET A 95 -1.08 24.57 -14.45
C MET A 95 -0.47 23.27 -14.99
N ARG A 96 0.18 23.30 -16.14
CA ARG A 96 0.95 22.17 -16.67
C ARG A 96 2.14 21.83 -15.77
N SER A 97 2.86 22.83 -15.26
CA SER A 97 3.99 22.61 -14.33
C SER A 97 3.49 22.01 -13.02
N VAL A 98 2.36 22.49 -12.50
CA VAL A 98 1.70 21.95 -11.30
C VAL A 98 1.27 20.49 -11.56
N ALA A 99 0.60 20.22 -12.67
CA ALA A 99 0.16 18.87 -13.04
C ALA A 99 1.35 17.88 -13.17
N THR A 100 2.46 18.32 -13.77
CA THR A 100 3.68 17.51 -13.87
C THR A 100 4.26 17.20 -12.49
N MET A 101 4.30 18.17 -11.61
CA MET A 101 4.79 18.02 -10.24
C MET A 101 3.89 17.08 -9.43
N LEU A 102 2.56 17.21 -9.55
CA LEU A 102 1.59 16.33 -8.91
C LEU A 102 1.69 14.90 -9.45
N GLY A 103 1.89 14.71 -10.74
CA GLY A 103 2.11 13.40 -11.35
C GLY A 103 3.32 12.69 -10.77
N ARG A 104 4.40 13.41 -10.59
CA ARG A 104 5.62 12.91 -9.94
C ARG A 104 5.36 12.53 -8.48
N GLY A 105 4.64 13.37 -7.73
CA GLY A 105 4.25 13.10 -6.36
C GLY A 105 3.35 11.87 -6.23
N LEU A 106 2.36 11.72 -7.10
CA LEU A 106 1.46 10.56 -7.12
C LEU A 106 2.19 9.26 -7.47
N TYR A 107 3.12 9.31 -8.43
CA TYR A 107 3.99 8.17 -8.74
C TYR A 107 4.77 7.71 -7.51
N PHE A 108 5.45 8.63 -6.81
CA PHE A 108 6.19 8.27 -5.60
C PHE A 108 5.30 7.79 -4.46
N ASN A 109 4.11 8.38 -4.28
CA ASN A 109 3.12 7.92 -3.31
C ASN A 109 2.72 6.46 -3.56
N GLN A 110 2.41 6.14 -4.82
CA GLN A 110 2.03 4.78 -5.20
C GLN A 110 3.18 3.79 -5.05
N ALA A 111 4.38 4.17 -5.48
CA ALA A 111 5.59 3.35 -5.31
C ALA A 111 5.90 3.09 -3.83
N GLN A 112 5.76 4.10 -2.97
CA GLN A 112 5.95 3.97 -1.53
C GLN A 112 4.93 3.03 -0.88
N LYS A 113 3.65 3.15 -1.24
CA LYS A 113 2.59 2.24 -0.78
C LYS A 113 2.87 0.80 -1.20
N HIS A 114 3.27 0.60 -2.45
CA HIS A 114 3.60 -0.73 -2.96
C HIS A 114 4.79 -1.34 -2.22
N TYR A 115 5.85 -0.56 -2.01
CA TYR A 115 7.02 -1.00 -1.24
C TYR A 115 6.68 -1.38 0.20
N GLN A 116 5.84 -0.59 0.88
CA GLN A 116 5.35 -0.91 2.22
C GLN A 116 4.55 -2.22 2.26
N GLN A 117 3.70 -2.45 1.24
CA GLN A 117 2.96 -3.71 1.12
C GLN A 117 3.89 -4.91 0.94
N LEU A 118 4.93 -4.78 0.11
CA LEU A 118 5.92 -5.83 -0.08
C LEU A 118 6.68 -6.15 1.22
N LEU A 119 7.11 -5.13 1.97
CA LEU A 119 7.77 -5.33 3.27
C LEU A 119 6.86 -6.05 4.26
N LEU A 120 5.58 -5.68 4.35
CA LEU A 120 4.62 -6.35 5.23
C LEU A 120 4.38 -7.81 4.81
N MET A 121 4.34 -8.09 3.50
CA MET A 121 4.22 -9.46 3.01
C MET A 121 5.46 -10.30 3.34
N GLU A 122 6.66 -9.74 3.19
CA GLU A 122 7.92 -10.40 3.53
C GLU A 122 8.02 -10.68 5.04
N GLU A 123 7.67 -9.71 5.88
CA GLU A 123 7.62 -9.86 7.33
C GLU A 123 6.65 -10.97 7.75
N ARG A 124 5.42 -10.96 7.20
CA ARG A 124 4.42 -12.01 7.45
C ARG A 124 4.92 -13.39 7.03
N ALA A 125 5.60 -13.49 5.88
CA ALA A 125 6.16 -14.74 5.40
C ALA A 125 7.29 -15.26 6.31
N THR A 126 8.10 -14.37 6.86
CA THR A 126 9.17 -14.72 7.80
C THR A 126 8.60 -15.22 9.12
N ILE A 127 7.64 -14.50 9.70
CA ILE A 127 6.94 -14.90 10.92
C ILE A 127 6.24 -16.24 10.74
N ALA A 128 5.56 -16.45 9.61
CA ALA A 128 4.89 -17.71 9.33
C ALA A 128 5.89 -18.89 9.26
N ARG A 129 7.08 -18.70 8.68
CA ARG A 129 8.14 -19.73 8.66
C ARG A 129 8.68 -20.03 10.05
N GLU A 130 8.98 -19.00 10.84
CA GLU A 130 9.49 -19.15 12.20
C GLU A 130 8.46 -19.85 13.12
N LEU A 131 7.19 -19.46 13.03
CA LEU A 131 6.10 -20.12 13.75
C LEU A 131 5.93 -21.58 13.33
N HIS A 132 6.01 -21.87 12.01
CA HIS A 132 5.94 -23.23 11.51
C HIS A 132 7.07 -24.09 12.07
N ASP A 133 8.32 -23.60 12.00
CA ASP A 133 9.48 -24.35 12.47
C ASP A 133 9.41 -24.61 13.97
N SER A 134 8.98 -23.61 14.75
CA SER A 134 8.77 -23.74 16.18
C SER A 134 7.66 -24.75 16.51
N LEU A 135 6.50 -24.65 15.86
CA LEU A 135 5.38 -25.58 16.07
C LEU A 135 5.72 -27.00 15.60
N ALA A 136 6.40 -27.13 14.47
CA ALA A 136 6.86 -28.43 13.98
C ALA A 136 7.80 -29.11 14.98
N GLN A 137 8.70 -28.35 15.61
CA GLN A 137 9.59 -28.85 16.64
C GLN A 137 8.84 -29.34 17.89
N VAL A 138 7.87 -28.54 18.37
CA VAL A 138 7.02 -28.90 19.52
C VAL A 138 6.18 -30.16 19.23
N LEU A 139 5.52 -30.21 18.07
CA LEU A 139 4.71 -31.36 17.68
C LEU A 139 5.58 -32.63 17.51
N SER A 140 6.78 -32.50 16.99
CA SER A 140 7.73 -33.64 16.88
C SER A 140 8.14 -34.15 18.25
N TYR A 141 8.43 -33.26 19.19
CA TYR A 141 8.72 -33.61 20.56
C TYR A 141 7.56 -34.35 21.23
N LEU A 142 6.35 -33.83 21.10
CA LEU A 142 5.14 -34.47 21.64
C LEU A 142 4.89 -35.85 21.06
N ARG A 143 5.16 -36.06 19.76
CA ARG A 143 5.06 -37.38 19.13
C ARG A 143 6.04 -38.39 19.76
N ILE A 144 7.28 -37.96 20.03
CA ILE A 144 8.28 -38.80 20.69
C ILE A 144 7.84 -39.15 22.10
N GLN A 145 7.37 -38.16 22.88
CA GLN A 145 6.90 -38.39 24.24
C GLN A 145 5.70 -39.36 24.29
N LEU A 146 4.77 -39.19 23.34
CA LEU A 146 3.61 -40.07 23.23
C LEU A 146 4.00 -41.52 22.87
N ALA A 147 5.00 -41.70 22.00
CA ALA A 147 5.53 -43.02 21.67
C ALA A 147 6.19 -43.71 22.89
N LEU A 148 6.91 -42.93 23.71
CA LEU A 148 7.50 -43.40 24.95
C LEU A 148 6.42 -43.79 25.98
N LEU A 149 5.38 -42.95 26.12
CA LEU A 149 4.24 -43.20 27.01
C LEU A 149 3.52 -44.50 26.61
N ARG A 150 3.28 -44.71 25.31
CA ARG A 150 2.65 -45.92 24.79
C ARG A 150 3.42 -47.18 25.14
N ARG A 151 4.75 -47.15 25.18
CA ARG A 151 5.59 -48.26 25.57
C ARG A 151 5.60 -48.50 27.09
N ALA A 152 5.45 -47.43 27.86
CA ALA A 152 5.45 -47.48 29.34
C ALA A 152 4.14 -47.96 29.95
N VAL A 153 3.02 -47.79 29.24
CA VAL A 153 1.67 -48.18 29.69
C VAL A 153 1.44 -49.64 29.31
N PRO A 154 1.07 -50.54 30.27
CA PRO A 154 0.75 -51.94 29.99
C PRO A 154 -0.40 -52.08 28.97
N GLU A 155 -0.30 -53.10 28.10
CA GLU A 155 -1.33 -53.32 27.07
C GLU A 155 -2.67 -53.71 27.66
N GLU A 156 -2.72 -54.28 28.87
CA GLU A 156 -3.92 -54.63 29.57
C GLU A 156 -4.71 -53.39 30.08
N ASN A 157 -4.07 -52.23 30.16
CA ASN A 157 -4.72 -50.98 30.52
C ASN A 157 -5.44 -50.37 29.31
N SER A 158 -6.56 -51.00 28.91
CA SER A 158 -7.35 -50.61 27.75
C SER A 158 -7.83 -49.15 27.77
N PRO A 159 -8.27 -48.56 28.88
CA PRO A 159 -8.66 -47.14 28.93
C PRO A 159 -7.46 -46.21 28.61
N ALA A 160 -6.28 -46.49 29.16
CA ALA A 160 -5.10 -45.67 28.90
C ALA A 160 -4.62 -45.79 27.45
N GLN A 161 -4.66 -46.99 26.89
CA GLN A 161 -4.30 -47.22 25.49
C GLN A 161 -5.25 -46.51 24.52
N THR A 162 -6.54 -46.43 24.84
CA THR A 162 -7.53 -45.68 24.05
C THR A 162 -7.23 -44.19 24.07
N ILE A 163 -6.92 -43.60 25.23
CA ILE A 163 -6.57 -42.17 25.37
C ILE A 163 -5.29 -41.86 24.56
N ILE A 164 -4.28 -42.75 24.63
CA ILE A 164 -3.02 -42.56 23.86
C ILE A 164 -3.28 -42.62 22.36
N ALA A 165 -4.17 -43.52 21.90
CA ALA A 165 -4.53 -43.61 20.49
C ALA A 165 -5.28 -42.33 19.99
N ASP A 166 -6.20 -41.83 20.80
CA ASP A 166 -6.94 -40.59 20.49
C ASP A 166 -6.00 -39.38 20.43
N PHE A 167 -5.09 -39.29 21.39
CA PHE A 167 -4.08 -38.22 21.43
C PHE A 167 -3.13 -38.28 20.20
N SER A 168 -2.71 -39.51 19.79
CA SER A 168 -1.91 -39.72 18.59
C SER A 168 -2.64 -39.23 17.33
N ARG A 169 -3.92 -39.47 17.24
CA ARG A 169 -4.76 -39.04 16.10
C ARG A 169 -4.81 -37.53 16.02
N GLU A 170 -5.12 -36.85 17.12
CA GLU A 170 -5.20 -35.39 17.17
C GLU A 170 -3.84 -34.73 16.88
N LEU A 171 -2.76 -35.30 17.38
CA LEU A 171 -1.41 -34.80 17.11
C LEU A 171 -1.04 -34.91 15.62
N ASN A 172 -1.42 -36.00 14.96
CA ASN A 172 -1.24 -36.18 13.53
C ASN A 172 -2.09 -35.21 12.72
N ASN A 173 -3.34 -34.96 13.13
CA ASN A 173 -4.21 -33.96 12.53
C ASN A 173 -3.59 -32.56 12.63
N ALA A 174 -3.10 -32.18 13.80
CA ALA A 174 -2.43 -30.89 13.99
C ALA A 174 -1.19 -30.73 13.11
N TRP A 175 -0.40 -31.79 12.98
CA TRP A 175 0.76 -31.82 12.08
C TRP A 175 0.38 -31.63 10.61
N GLN A 176 -0.70 -32.28 10.17
CA GLN A 176 -1.19 -32.16 8.80
C GLN A 176 -1.71 -30.74 8.54
N GLN A 177 -2.50 -30.15 9.45
CA GLN A 177 -2.98 -28.79 9.33
C GLN A 177 -1.84 -27.77 9.26
N LEU A 178 -0.78 -27.95 10.06
CA LEU A 178 0.41 -27.09 10.01
C LEU A 178 1.10 -27.16 8.64
N ARG A 179 1.19 -28.35 8.05
CA ARG A 179 1.79 -28.57 6.72
C ARG A 179 0.93 -27.91 5.61
N GLU A 180 -0.40 -28.01 5.68
CA GLU A 180 -1.32 -27.40 4.71
C GLU A 180 -1.26 -25.88 4.76
N LEU A 181 -1.20 -25.29 5.95
CA LEU A 181 -1.04 -23.83 6.12
C LEU A 181 0.20 -23.30 5.41
N LEU A 182 1.34 -24.00 5.51
CA LEU A 182 2.57 -23.61 4.81
C LEU A 182 2.46 -23.70 3.29
N THR A 183 1.82 -24.75 2.80
CA THR A 183 1.64 -24.94 1.36
C THR A 183 0.79 -23.80 0.79
N THR A 184 -0.29 -23.44 1.47
CA THR A 184 -1.15 -22.31 1.09
C THR A 184 -0.39 -20.99 1.13
N PHE A 185 0.45 -20.77 2.13
CA PHE A 185 1.25 -19.56 2.27
C PHE A 185 2.31 -19.43 1.16
N ARG A 186 2.95 -20.52 0.77
CA ARG A 186 3.91 -20.57 -0.36
C ARG A 186 3.25 -20.27 -1.69
N LEU A 187 2.04 -20.77 -1.94
CA LEU A 187 1.28 -20.51 -3.16
C LEU A 187 0.87 -19.04 -3.26
N THR A 188 0.47 -18.43 -2.16
CA THR A 188 0.07 -17.00 -2.14
C THR A 188 1.26 -16.07 -2.42
N LEU A 189 2.44 -16.40 -1.92
CA LEU A 189 3.67 -15.63 -2.18
C LEU A 189 4.14 -15.77 -3.63
N ASN A 190 4.04 -16.96 -4.21
CA ASN A 190 4.42 -17.19 -5.60
C ASN A 190 3.46 -16.50 -6.58
N HIS A 191 2.16 -16.43 -6.27
CA HIS A 191 1.19 -15.69 -7.09
C HIS A 191 1.36 -14.17 -7.01
N ALA A 192 1.83 -13.64 -5.89
CA ALA A 192 2.12 -12.20 -5.76
C ALA A 192 3.36 -11.76 -6.57
N ASN A 193 4.28 -12.67 -6.88
CA ASN A 193 5.49 -12.39 -7.67
C ASN A 193 5.34 -12.69 -9.18
N LEU A 194 4.27 -13.38 -9.61
CA LEU A 194 4.08 -13.74 -11.01
C LEU A 194 3.85 -12.56 -11.98
N PRO A 195 3.14 -11.47 -11.61
CA PRO A 195 2.95 -10.34 -12.51
C PRO A 195 4.23 -9.58 -12.85
N ALA A 196 5.23 -9.60 -11.97
CA ALA A 196 6.49 -8.90 -12.19
C ALA A 196 7.46 -9.65 -13.14
N ALA A 197 7.32 -10.98 -13.23
CA ALA A 197 8.18 -11.84 -14.07
C ALA A 197 7.71 -11.95 -15.53
N LEU A 198 6.53 -11.44 -15.87
CA LEU A 198 5.95 -11.48 -17.22
C LEU A 198 6.07 -10.15 -17.97
N GLN A 199 6.78 -9.16 -17.42
CA GLN A 199 6.99 -7.83 -18.04
C GLN A 199 8.46 -7.59 -18.46
N GLU A 200 9.32 -8.61 -18.48
CA GLU A 200 10.64 -8.56 -19.13
C GLU A 200 10.63 -9.12 -20.56
#